data_7eea37508bbdbddc250b73fe705262c3
#
_entry.id   7eea37508bbdbddc250b73fe705262c3
#
_cell.length_a   1.000
_cell.length_b   1.000
_cell.length_c   1.000
_cell.angle_alpha   90.00
_cell.angle_beta   90.00
_cell.angle_gamma   90.00
#
_symmetry.space_group_name_H-M   'P 1'
#
loop_
_entity.id
_entity.type
_entity.pdbx_description
1 polymer ?
#
loop_
_entity_poly.entity_id
_entity_poly.type
_entity_poly.pdbx_seq_one_letter_code
_entity_poly.pdbx_strand_id
1 'polypeptide(L)' 'MIPFPVIVRAVDGDIEAVNQIVRHYSGFIASRSMRPMKDEYENTHMVVDETLRRRMETRLITKILSFEIREPK' A
#
# COMPACT_ATOMS: atom_id res chain seq x y z
N MET A 1 -7.57 9.31 -8.08
CA MET A 1 -8.62 8.76 -7.20
C MET A 1 -9.09 7.41 -7.73
N ILE A 2 -9.24 6.43 -6.85
CA ILE A 2 -9.67 5.09 -7.27
C ILE A 2 -11.19 5.08 -7.47
N PRO A 3 -11.68 4.62 -8.64
CA PRO A 3 -13.13 4.53 -8.86
C PRO A 3 -13.79 3.54 -7.91
N PHE A 4 -15.00 3.85 -7.47
CA PHE A 4 -15.76 2.99 -6.57
C PHE A 4 -15.95 1.55 -7.08
N PRO A 5 -16.23 1.32 -8.38
CA PRO A 5 -16.33 -0.05 -8.89
C PRO A 5 -15.06 -0.90 -8.70
N VAL A 6 -13.89 -0.28 -8.73
CA VAL A 6 -12.62 -0.98 -8.46
C VAL A 6 -12.57 -1.41 -7.00
N ILE A 7 -13.01 -0.55 -6.09
CA ILE A 7 -13.06 -0.86 -4.65
C ILE A 7 -14.00 -2.04 -4.39
N VAL A 8 -15.17 -2.05 -5.01
CA VAL A 8 -16.13 -3.15 -4.87
C VAL A 8 -15.52 -4.47 -5.32
N ARG A 9 -14.87 -4.49 -6.49
CA ARG A 9 -14.23 -5.70 -7.01
C ARG A 9 -13.08 -6.16 -6.11
N ALA A 10 -12.30 -5.23 -5.59
CA ALA A 10 -11.18 -5.57 -4.68
C ALA A 10 -11.69 -6.21 -3.39
N VAL A 11 -12.76 -5.68 -2.82
CA VAL A 11 -13.37 -6.24 -1.61
C VAL A 11 -13.90 -7.66 -1.87
N ASP A 12 -14.38 -7.93 -3.09
CA ASP A 12 -14.83 -9.26 -3.51
C ASP A 12 -13.68 -10.22 -3.84
N GLY A 13 -12.42 -9.78 -3.72
CA GLY A 13 -11.26 -10.63 -3.93
C GLY A 13 -10.71 -10.64 -5.36
N ASP A 14 -11.13 -9.70 -6.21
CA ASP A 14 -10.57 -9.55 -7.56
C ASP A 14 -9.11 -9.11 -7.47
N ILE A 15 -8.20 -9.98 -7.88
CA ILE A 15 -6.75 -9.75 -7.77
C ILE A 15 -6.31 -8.52 -8.55
N GLU A 16 -6.83 -8.31 -9.75
CA GLU A 16 -6.49 -7.14 -10.55
C GLU A 16 -6.91 -5.84 -9.87
N ALA A 17 -8.11 -5.82 -9.29
CA ALA A 17 -8.61 -4.65 -8.57
C ALA A 17 -7.77 -4.39 -7.31
N VAL A 18 -7.42 -5.43 -6.55
CA VAL A 18 -6.54 -5.32 -5.39
C VAL A 18 -5.18 -4.74 -5.80
N ASN A 19 -4.59 -5.28 -6.86
CA ASN A 19 -3.31 -4.79 -7.37
C ASN A 19 -3.37 -3.35 -7.85
N GLN A 20 -4.48 -2.95 -8.44
CA GLN A 20 -4.68 -1.55 -8.86
C GLN A 20 -4.68 -0.60 -7.67
N ILE A 21 -5.32 -0.98 -6.57
CA ILE A 21 -5.33 -0.19 -5.34
C ILE A 21 -3.94 -0.14 -4.73
N VAL A 22 -3.25 -1.28 -4.62
CA VAL A 22 -1.88 -1.34 -4.09
C VAL A 22 -0.95 -0.45 -4.92
N ARG A 23 -1.05 -0.50 -6.22
CA ARG A 23 -0.27 0.34 -7.13
C ARG A 23 -0.54 1.83 -6.94
N HIS A 24 -1.82 2.18 -6.74
CA HIS A 24 -2.20 3.57 -6.48
C HIS A 24 -1.53 4.13 -5.22
N TYR A 25 -1.40 3.30 -4.18
CA TYR A 25 -0.78 3.70 -2.92
C TYR A 25 0.72 3.40 -2.85
N SER A 26 1.34 2.88 -3.91
CA SER A 26 2.74 2.49 -3.88
C SER A 26 3.69 3.64 -3.54
N GLY A 27 3.45 4.83 -4.09
CA GLY A 27 4.25 6.01 -3.77
C GLY A 27 4.11 6.44 -2.31
N PHE A 28 2.90 6.41 -1.77
CA PHE A 28 2.63 6.70 -0.37
C PHE A 28 3.33 5.68 0.55
N ILE A 29 3.21 4.39 0.22
CA ILE A 29 3.84 3.31 1.00
C ILE A 29 5.36 3.46 0.96
N ALA A 30 5.95 3.70 -0.22
CA ALA A 30 7.38 3.92 -0.36
C ALA A 30 7.84 5.11 0.48
N SER A 31 7.11 6.22 0.42
CA SER A 31 7.43 7.42 1.21
C SER A 31 7.40 7.14 2.72
N ARG A 32 6.41 6.37 3.20
CA ARG A 32 6.30 6.00 4.62
C ARG A 32 7.29 4.93 5.03
N SER A 33 7.91 4.23 4.09
CA SER A 33 8.86 3.16 4.34
C SER A 33 10.31 3.63 4.25
N MET A 34 10.55 4.91 4.02
CA MET A 34 11.90 5.46 3.93
C MET A 34 12.55 5.56 5.29
N ARG A 35 13.83 5.25 5.33
CA ARG A 35 14.65 5.43 6.52
C ARG A 35 16.03 5.97 6.14
N PRO A 36 16.70 6.69 7.06
CA PRO A 36 18.06 7.14 6.81
C PRO A 36 19.05 5.97 6.89
N MET A 37 19.98 5.92 5.96
CA MET A 37 21.12 5.02 6.00
C MET A 37 22.40 5.84 5.80
N LYS A 38 23.42 5.54 6.60
CA LYS A 38 24.74 6.15 6.43
C LYS A 38 25.59 5.27 5.53
N ASP A 39 26.31 5.90 4.61
CA ASP A 39 27.31 5.23 3.81
C ASP A 39 28.66 5.18 4.55
N GLU A 40 29.69 4.62 3.90
CA GLU A 40 31.03 4.53 4.48
C GLU A 40 31.71 5.89 4.69
N TYR A 41 31.20 6.96 4.09
CA TYR A 41 31.68 8.33 4.27
C TYR A 41 30.82 9.12 5.27
N GLU A 42 29.96 8.46 6.01
CA GLU A 42 29.01 9.05 6.97
C GLU A 42 27.97 9.99 6.36
N ASN A 43 27.81 9.96 5.04
CA ASN A 43 26.72 10.68 4.39
C ASN A 43 25.40 9.94 4.60
N THR A 44 24.34 10.70 4.93
CA THR A 44 23.03 10.12 5.15
C THR A 44 22.23 10.10 3.85
N HIS A 45 21.73 8.93 3.49
CA HIS A 45 20.85 8.74 2.33
C HIS A 45 19.52 8.20 2.81
N MET A 46 18.44 8.67 2.19
CA MET A 46 17.10 8.11 2.44
C MET A 46 16.89 6.94 1.49
N VAL A 47 16.61 5.79 2.04
CA VAL A 47 16.36 4.55 1.28
C VAL A 47 15.03 3.94 1.69
N VAL A 48 14.40 3.21 0.76
CA VAL A 48 13.17 2.49 1.06
C VAL A 48 13.52 1.22 1.85
N ASP A 49 12.91 1.07 3.02
CA ASP A 49 12.99 -0.16 3.80
C ASP A 49 12.03 -1.19 3.21
N GLU A 50 12.57 -2.17 2.50
CA GLU A 50 11.76 -3.18 1.81
C GLU A 50 10.93 -4.03 2.77
N THR A 51 11.42 -4.30 3.96
CA THR A 51 10.68 -5.05 4.97
C THR A 51 9.46 -4.26 5.43
N LEU A 52 9.64 -2.97 5.72
CA LEU A 52 8.55 -2.11 6.12
C LEU A 52 7.55 -1.92 4.98
N ARG A 53 8.03 -1.74 3.76
CA ARG A 53 7.18 -1.62 2.58
C ARG A 53 6.29 -2.83 2.41
N ARG A 54 6.84 -4.04 2.52
CA ARG A 54 6.09 -5.29 2.42
C ARG A 54 5.04 -5.41 3.52
N ARG A 55 5.37 -5.01 4.74
CA ARG A 55 4.40 -5.00 5.85
C ARG A 55 3.24 -4.07 5.56
N MET A 56 3.51 -2.88 5.05
CA MET A 56 2.47 -1.90 4.72
C MET A 56 1.59 -2.39 3.59
N GLU A 57 2.17 -2.98 2.54
CA GLU A 57 1.41 -3.58 1.44
C GLU A 57 0.51 -4.71 1.93
N THR A 58 1.03 -5.59 2.78
CA THR A 58 0.27 -6.69 3.36
C THR A 58 -0.89 -6.17 4.21
N ARG A 59 -0.67 -5.14 5.02
CA ARG A 59 -1.72 -4.52 5.80
C ARG A 59 -2.80 -3.90 4.92
N LEU A 60 -2.41 -3.25 3.84
CA LEU A 60 -3.36 -2.67 2.89
C LEU A 60 -4.22 -3.76 2.27
N ILE A 61 -3.61 -4.83 1.77
CA ILE A 61 -4.33 -5.96 1.17
C ILE A 61 -5.28 -6.58 2.19
N THR A 62 -4.82 -6.83 3.40
CA THR A 62 -5.66 -7.40 4.47
C THR A 62 -6.86 -6.50 4.76
N LYS A 63 -6.65 -5.19 4.83
CA LYS A 63 -7.74 -4.25 5.08
C LYS A 63 -8.73 -4.18 3.92
N ILE A 64 -8.27 -4.27 2.68
CA ILE A 64 -9.15 -4.32 1.50
C ILE A 64 -10.04 -5.56 1.59
N LEU A 65 -9.46 -6.72 1.86
CA LEU A 65 -10.20 -7.99 1.88
C LEU A 65 -11.15 -8.09 3.07
N SER A 66 -10.87 -7.39 4.16
CA SER A 66 -11.74 -7.36 5.35
C SER A 66 -12.72 -6.20 5.36
N PHE A 67 -12.64 -5.30 4.37
CA PHE A 67 -13.50 -4.13 4.30
C PHE A 67 -14.93 -4.52 3.97
N GLU A 68 -15.89 -3.98 4.72
CA GLU A 68 -17.30 -4.18 4.44
C GLU A 68 -17.88 -2.92 3.83
N ILE A 69 -18.51 -3.07 2.66
CA ILE A 69 -19.25 -1.98 2.04
C ILE A 69 -20.66 -2.02 2.61
N ARG A 70 -21.01 -0.95 3.34
CA ARG A 70 -22.35 -0.80 3.90
C ARG A 70 -23.11 0.26 3.12
N GLU A 71 -24.28 -0.09 2.67
CA GLU A 71 -25.17 0.88 2.05
C GLU A 71 -25.84 1.72 3.13
N PRO A 72 -25.95 3.04 2.93
CA PRO A 72 -26.71 3.88 3.87
C PRO A 72 -28.19 3.48 3.82
N LYS A 73 -28.74 3.32 4.97
CA LYS A 73 -30.19 3.02 5.08
C LYS A 73 -31.01 4.29 5.03
#